data_416518508b79aba0de7939322f3649b2
#
_entry.id   416518508b79aba0de7939322f3649b2
#
_cell.length_a   1.000
_cell.length_b   1.000
_cell.length_c   1.000
_cell.angle_alpha   90.00
_cell.angle_beta   90.00
_cell.angle_gamma   90.00
#
_symmetry.space_group_name_H-M   'P 1'
#
loop_
_entity.id
_entity.type
_entity.pdbx_description
1 polymer ?
#
loop_
_entity_poly.entity_id
_entity_poly.type
_entity_poly.pdbx_seq_one_letter_code
_entity_poly.pdbx_strand_id
1 'polypeptide(L)'
;KYYQAPLPAIIALLVVFVWQGLGHFVMHQMQHAWFPNNVVTAAFIMGVIGVMMVWHGRDKSENAATLLGFVGGSIIWLSWIEFSFVYVAQDLGVDAVRWGAKDTLPEYRVMLSSVGVLLGTLIFFFFNRETRCNAFMWLHRNLGLKPGEKSSGQARNLCSIVAMETIYVTWFFYIVLLVVYNPAFFGTDHWMTFVICGLSFIWAAYLVQRLWWFQRMAPALR
;
A
#
# COMPACT_ATOMS: atom_id res chain seq x y z
N LYS A 1 -20.32 8.28 21.12
CA LYS A 1 -21.36 7.21 21.03
C LYS A 1 -21.58 6.65 19.62
N TYR A 2 -21.06 7.30 18.55
CA TYR A 2 -21.32 6.89 17.16
C TYR A 2 -20.35 5.83 16.60
N TYR A 3 -19.33 5.41 17.34
CA TYR A 3 -18.35 4.44 16.89
C TYR A 3 -18.27 3.28 17.89
N GLN A 4 -19.28 2.43 17.86
CA GLN A 4 -19.24 1.14 18.57
C GLN A 4 -18.98 0.03 17.56
N ALA A 5 -18.27 -1.00 17.97
CA ALA A 5 -18.11 -2.19 17.14
C ALA A 5 -19.49 -2.69 16.65
N PRO A 6 -19.67 -3.08 15.38
CA PRO A 6 -18.63 -3.28 14.34
C PRO A 6 -18.46 -2.09 13.37
N LEU A 7 -19.07 -0.93 13.61
CA LEU A 7 -19.12 0.17 12.63
C LEU A 7 -17.72 0.64 12.14
N PRO A 8 -16.69 0.81 13.01
CA PRO A 8 -15.35 1.16 12.54
C PRO A 8 -14.76 0.13 11.57
N ALA A 9 -15.03 -1.17 11.81
CA ALA A 9 -14.58 -2.24 10.94
C ALA A 9 -15.25 -2.19 9.56
N ILE A 10 -16.55 -2.00 9.51
CA ILE A 10 -17.31 -1.90 8.27
C ILE A 10 -16.82 -0.70 7.45
N ILE A 11 -16.63 0.46 8.08
CA ILE A 11 -16.13 1.65 7.40
C ILE A 11 -14.70 1.41 6.87
N ALA A 12 -13.81 0.82 7.66
CA ALA A 12 -12.45 0.53 7.24
C ALA A 12 -12.42 -0.41 6.03
N LEU A 13 -13.22 -1.49 6.05
CA LEU A 13 -13.34 -2.42 4.92
C LEU A 13 -13.87 -1.74 3.66
N LEU A 14 -14.92 -0.91 3.80
CA LEU A 14 -15.48 -0.17 2.68
C LEU A 14 -14.48 0.84 2.11
N VAL A 15 -13.76 1.56 2.97
CA VAL A 15 -12.72 2.52 2.54
C VAL A 15 -11.66 1.80 1.73
N VAL A 16 -11.10 0.71 2.23
CA VAL A 16 -10.04 -0.04 1.53
C VAL A 16 -10.56 -0.60 0.20
N PHE A 17 -11.75 -1.19 0.19
CA PHE A 17 -12.34 -1.80 -1.00
C PHE A 17 -12.63 -0.77 -2.11
N VAL A 18 -13.26 0.35 -1.74
CA VAL A 18 -13.59 1.43 -2.70
C VAL A 18 -12.33 2.14 -3.18
N TRP A 19 -11.37 2.35 -2.27
CA TRP A 19 -10.15 3.09 -2.57
C TRP A 19 -9.30 2.43 -3.65
N GLN A 20 -9.20 1.09 -3.64
CA GLN A 20 -8.48 0.33 -4.64
C GLN A 20 -9.04 0.61 -6.06
N GLY A 21 -10.34 0.45 -6.24
CA GLY A 21 -10.99 0.72 -7.53
C GLY A 21 -10.93 2.19 -7.95
N LEU A 22 -11.08 3.11 -6.98
CA LEU A 22 -10.99 4.55 -7.24
C LEU A 22 -9.59 4.96 -7.71
N GLY A 23 -8.53 4.39 -7.12
CA GLY A 23 -7.16 4.67 -7.53
C GLY A 23 -6.91 4.32 -9.00
N HIS A 24 -7.24 3.11 -9.41
CA HIS A 24 -7.11 2.68 -10.81
C HIS A 24 -7.98 3.51 -11.76
N PHE A 25 -9.21 3.84 -11.36
CA PHE A 25 -10.08 4.71 -12.15
C PHE A 25 -9.45 6.09 -12.37
N VAL A 26 -8.95 6.74 -11.31
CA VAL A 26 -8.31 8.07 -11.41
C VAL A 26 -7.09 8.02 -12.33
N MET A 27 -6.23 7.01 -12.19
CA MET A 27 -5.06 6.83 -13.05
C MET A 27 -5.44 6.64 -14.51
N HIS A 28 -6.42 5.79 -14.79
CA HIS A 28 -6.93 5.58 -16.15
C HIS A 28 -7.49 6.88 -16.76
N GLN A 29 -8.31 7.61 -16.01
CA GLN A 29 -8.87 8.87 -16.48
C GLN A 29 -7.81 9.94 -16.69
N MET A 30 -6.80 10.00 -15.83
CA MET A 30 -5.69 10.95 -15.96
C MET A 30 -4.89 10.70 -17.25
N GLN A 31 -4.64 9.43 -17.59
CA GLN A 31 -3.88 9.06 -18.78
C GLN A 31 -4.67 9.23 -20.09
N HIS A 32 -5.96 8.93 -20.10
CA HIS A 32 -6.72 8.80 -21.33
C HIS A 32 -7.76 9.91 -21.56
N ALA A 33 -8.23 10.59 -20.52
CA ALA A 33 -9.30 11.57 -20.65
C ALA A 33 -8.93 12.98 -20.18
N TRP A 34 -8.38 13.11 -18.96
CA TRP A 34 -8.23 14.46 -18.37
C TRP A 34 -6.97 15.17 -18.83
N PHE A 35 -5.83 14.49 -18.90
CA PHE A 35 -4.53 15.10 -19.20
C PHE A 35 -3.68 14.25 -20.15
N PRO A 36 -4.22 13.80 -21.31
CA PRO A 36 -3.49 12.87 -22.18
C PRO A 36 -2.14 13.39 -22.69
N ASN A 37 -2.04 14.72 -22.89
CA ASN A 37 -0.80 15.35 -23.37
C ASN A 37 0.13 15.86 -22.25
N ASN A 38 -0.35 15.91 -21.00
CA ASN A 38 0.38 16.46 -19.86
C ASN A 38 0.33 15.54 -18.63
N VAL A 39 0.23 14.24 -18.85
CA VAL A 39 0.04 13.26 -17.79
C VAL A 39 1.17 13.26 -16.76
N VAL A 40 2.42 13.45 -17.21
CA VAL A 40 3.60 13.53 -16.32
C VAL A 40 3.49 14.72 -15.36
N THR A 41 3.13 15.89 -15.91
CA THR A 41 2.95 17.10 -15.10
C THR A 41 1.78 16.94 -14.12
N ALA A 42 0.66 16.35 -14.56
CA ALA A 42 -0.50 16.09 -13.72
C ALA A 42 -0.15 15.10 -12.58
N ALA A 43 0.57 14.02 -12.89
CA ALA A 43 1.04 13.06 -11.90
C ALA A 43 1.99 13.72 -10.89
N PHE A 44 2.92 14.56 -11.36
CA PHE A 44 3.83 15.28 -10.47
C PHE A 44 3.06 16.20 -9.49
N ILE A 45 2.13 17.01 -10.00
CA ILE A 45 1.30 17.92 -9.18
C ILE A 45 0.47 17.12 -8.18
N MET A 46 -0.13 15.99 -8.59
CA MET A 46 -0.93 15.15 -7.73
C MET A 46 -0.10 14.58 -6.58
N GLY A 47 1.14 14.14 -6.86
CA GLY A 47 2.06 13.68 -5.81
C GLY A 47 2.47 14.79 -4.83
N VAL A 48 2.68 16.02 -5.32
CA VAL A 48 2.91 17.19 -4.46
C VAL A 48 1.71 17.43 -3.53
N ILE A 49 0.50 17.31 -4.04
CA ILE A 49 -0.73 17.41 -3.21
C ILE A 49 -0.72 16.33 -2.12
N GLY A 50 -0.37 15.08 -2.46
CA GLY A 50 -0.22 14.00 -1.48
C GLY A 50 0.79 14.34 -0.38
N VAL A 51 1.96 14.86 -0.74
CA VAL A 51 2.97 15.30 0.22
C VAL A 51 2.45 16.44 1.12
N MET A 52 1.76 17.42 0.54
CA MET A 52 1.16 18.52 1.32
C MET A 52 0.10 18.01 2.30
N MET A 53 -0.70 17.01 1.92
CA MET A 53 -1.67 16.37 2.83
C MET A 53 -0.97 15.70 4.01
N VAL A 54 0.10 14.94 3.75
CA VAL A 54 0.90 14.30 4.80
C VAL A 54 1.56 15.35 5.70
N TRP A 55 2.09 16.41 5.12
CA TRP A 55 2.69 17.51 5.88
C TRP A 55 1.66 18.20 6.79
N HIS A 56 0.49 18.54 6.24
CA HIS A 56 -0.59 19.19 6.99
C HIS A 56 -1.15 18.29 8.12
N GLY A 57 -1.11 16.98 7.94
CA GLY A 57 -1.62 16.01 8.91
C GLY A 57 -0.73 15.79 10.14
N ARG A 58 0.49 16.33 10.18
CA ARG A 58 1.49 16.05 11.22
C ARG A 58 1.03 16.40 12.63
N ASP A 59 0.33 17.53 12.77
CA ASP A 59 -0.10 18.07 14.06
C ASP A 59 -1.60 17.93 14.30
N LYS A 60 -2.27 17.06 13.54
CA LYS A 60 -3.71 16.82 13.66
C LYS A 60 -4.04 15.73 14.67
N SER A 61 -5.33 15.65 15.01
CA SER A 61 -5.87 14.57 15.86
C SER A 61 -5.59 13.20 15.23
N GLU A 62 -5.54 12.14 16.06
CA GLU A 62 -5.23 10.78 15.63
C GLU A 62 -6.06 10.33 14.40
N ASN A 63 -7.36 10.59 14.39
CA ASN A 63 -8.24 10.23 13.29
C ASN A 63 -7.92 11.00 12.01
N ALA A 64 -7.73 12.33 12.11
CA ALA A 64 -7.39 13.17 10.96
C ALA A 64 -5.99 12.85 10.42
N ALA A 65 -5.01 12.66 11.29
CA ALA A 65 -3.66 12.24 10.91
C ALA A 65 -3.65 10.89 10.19
N THR A 66 -4.42 9.91 10.68
CA THR A 66 -4.57 8.59 10.04
C THR A 66 -5.21 8.72 8.66
N LEU A 67 -6.30 9.47 8.53
CA LEU A 67 -6.98 9.64 7.25
C LEU A 67 -6.12 10.40 6.24
N LEU A 68 -5.51 11.52 6.65
CA LEU A 68 -4.63 12.31 5.78
C LEU A 68 -3.38 11.53 5.37
N GLY A 69 -2.82 10.71 6.28
CA GLY A 69 -1.71 9.83 5.99
C GLY A 69 -2.07 8.73 4.99
N PHE A 70 -3.22 8.08 5.18
CA PHE A 70 -3.71 7.06 4.26
C PHE A 70 -3.99 7.64 2.87
N VAL A 71 -4.77 8.71 2.77
CA VAL A 71 -5.12 9.33 1.48
C VAL A 71 -3.88 9.93 0.82
N GLY A 72 -3.06 10.69 1.57
CA GLY A 72 -1.84 11.30 1.05
C GLY A 72 -0.82 10.24 0.59
N GLY A 73 -0.62 9.19 1.37
CA GLY A 73 0.25 8.06 1.02
C GLY A 73 -0.24 7.33 -0.24
N SER A 74 -1.54 7.10 -0.36
CA SER A 74 -2.13 6.49 -1.56
C SER A 74 -1.98 7.37 -2.80
N ILE A 75 -2.16 8.68 -2.67
CA ILE A 75 -1.96 9.62 -3.78
C ILE A 75 -0.48 9.62 -4.21
N ILE A 76 0.47 9.65 -3.26
CA ILE A 76 1.91 9.54 -3.57
C ILE A 76 2.22 8.22 -4.27
N TRP A 77 1.66 7.10 -3.78
CA TRP A 77 1.83 5.81 -4.42
C TRP A 77 1.37 5.83 -5.88
N LEU A 78 0.11 6.21 -6.12
CA LEU A 78 -0.48 6.23 -7.46
C LEU A 78 0.26 7.14 -8.42
N SER A 79 0.57 8.36 -7.99
CA SER A 79 1.06 9.41 -8.88
C SER A 79 2.58 9.41 -9.07
N TRP A 80 3.36 9.03 -8.07
CA TRP A 80 4.83 9.05 -8.18
C TRP A 80 5.43 7.68 -8.33
N ILE A 81 4.90 6.66 -7.63
CA ILE A 81 5.52 5.34 -7.63
C ILE A 81 4.93 4.48 -8.75
N GLU A 82 3.62 4.23 -8.72
CA GLU A 82 2.95 3.39 -9.71
C GLU A 82 3.04 4.01 -11.11
N PHE A 83 2.78 5.29 -11.23
CA PHE A 83 2.89 6.00 -12.51
C PHE A 83 4.33 6.00 -13.07
N SER A 84 5.36 6.05 -12.20
CA SER A 84 6.74 5.96 -12.68
C SER A 84 7.05 4.64 -13.37
N PHE A 85 6.47 3.53 -12.92
CA PHE A 85 6.62 2.23 -13.59
C PHE A 85 5.98 2.23 -14.97
N VAL A 86 4.79 2.84 -15.10
CA VAL A 86 4.11 3.01 -16.39
C VAL A 86 4.95 3.86 -17.34
N TYR A 87 5.38 5.03 -16.86
CA TYR A 87 6.19 5.96 -17.64
C TYR A 87 7.51 5.33 -18.13
N VAL A 88 8.25 4.69 -17.22
CA VAL A 88 9.53 4.04 -17.56
C VAL A 88 9.31 2.85 -18.51
N ALA A 89 8.24 2.09 -18.35
CA ALA A 89 7.93 1.01 -19.27
C ALA A 89 7.67 1.51 -20.69
N GLN A 90 6.97 2.64 -20.82
CA GLN A 90 6.70 3.28 -22.11
C GLN A 90 7.96 3.90 -22.71
N ASP A 91 8.75 4.62 -21.91
CA ASP A 91 10.00 5.27 -22.36
C ASP A 91 11.05 4.27 -22.85
N LEU A 92 11.18 3.13 -22.18
CA LEU A 92 12.10 2.05 -22.55
C LEU A 92 11.52 1.10 -23.61
N GLY A 93 10.28 1.28 -24.05
CA GLY A 93 9.63 0.39 -25.01
C GLY A 93 9.55 -1.06 -24.51
N VAL A 94 9.24 -1.26 -23.25
CA VAL A 94 9.15 -2.59 -22.65
C VAL A 94 7.97 -3.34 -23.22
N ASP A 95 8.20 -4.49 -23.85
CA ASP A 95 7.14 -5.32 -24.40
C ASP A 95 6.31 -6.02 -23.32
N ALA A 96 5.02 -6.19 -23.60
CA ALA A 96 4.15 -7.07 -22.83
C ALA A 96 4.66 -8.52 -22.89
N VAL A 97 4.60 -9.24 -21.78
CA VAL A 97 4.99 -10.65 -21.71
C VAL A 97 3.78 -11.50 -21.42
N ARG A 98 3.66 -12.61 -22.12
CA ARG A 98 2.56 -13.54 -21.92
C ARG A 98 2.76 -14.37 -20.65
N TRP A 99 1.84 -14.23 -19.69
CA TRP A 99 1.75 -15.06 -18.49
C TRP A 99 0.50 -15.93 -18.57
N GLY A 100 0.68 -17.19 -18.93
CA GLY A 100 -0.43 -18.08 -19.17
C GLY A 100 -1.29 -17.65 -20.39
N ALA A 101 -2.58 -17.45 -20.19
CA ALA A 101 -3.53 -17.09 -21.24
C ALA A 101 -3.63 -15.58 -21.51
N LYS A 102 -2.97 -14.73 -20.71
CA LYS A 102 -3.07 -13.26 -20.80
C LYS A 102 -1.73 -12.61 -20.99
N ASP A 103 -1.70 -11.51 -21.72
CA ASP A 103 -0.54 -10.62 -21.78
C ASP A 103 -0.53 -9.76 -20.51
N THR A 104 0.66 -9.61 -19.92
CA THR A 104 0.87 -8.73 -18.77
C THR A 104 1.10 -7.31 -19.26
N LEU A 105 0.76 -6.35 -18.41
CA LEU A 105 1.11 -4.97 -18.66
C LEU A 105 2.63 -4.78 -18.54
N PRO A 106 3.26 -4.00 -19.44
CA PRO A 106 4.71 -3.79 -19.47
C PRO A 106 5.27 -3.25 -18.15
N GLU A 107 4.52 -2.37 -17.47
CA GLU A 107 4.91 -1.77 -16.19
C GLU A 107 5.12 -2.80 -15.07
N TYR A 108 4.50 -3.96 -15.13
CA TYR A 108 4.70 -5.02 -14.14
C TYR A 108 6.12 -5.59 -14.18
N ARG A 109 6.75 -5.62 -15.34
CA ARG A 109 8.18 -6.02 -15.46
C ARG A 109 9.10 -4.98 -14.82
N VAL A 110 8.81 -3.70 -15.04
CA VAL A 110 9.56 -2.60 -14.41
C VAL A 110 9.36 -2.63 -12.89
N MET A 111 8.13 -2.85 -12.45
CA MET A 111 7.82 -2.96 -11.01
C MET A 111 8.56 -4.13 -10.35
N LEU A 112 8.69 -5.28 -11.00
CA LEU A 112 9.47 -6.41 -10.48
C LEU A 112 10.94 -6.05 -10.26
N SER A 113 11.53 -5.18 -11.07
CA SER A 113 12.92 -4.72 -10.87
C SER A 113 13.13 -3.93 -9.59
N SER A 114 12.05 -3.40 -9.02
CA SER A 114 12.07 -2.60 -7.77
C SER A 114 12.11 -3.43 -6.48
N VAL A 115 12.12 -4.77 -6.56
CA VAL A 115 12.14 -5.68 -5.40
C VAL A 115 13.26 -5.33 -4.42
N GLY A 116 14.46 -5.02 -4.90
CA GLY A 116 15.60 -4.66 -4.04
C GLY A 116 15.34 -3.39 -3.23
N VAL A 117 14.73 -2.38 -3.84
CA VAL A 117 14.35 -1.13 -3.16
C VAL A 117 13.27 -1.38 -2.12
N LEU A 118 12.25 -2.19 -2.46
CA LEU A 118 11.22 -2.58 -1.52
C LEU A 118 11.81 -3.34 -0.33
N LEU A 119 12.69 -4.32 -0.56
CA LEU A 119 13.34 -5.06 0.53
C LEU A 119 14.14 -4.15 1.45
N GLY A 120 14.93 -3.22 0.89
CA GLY A 120 15.65 -2.21 1.67
C GLY A 120 14.70 -1.36 2.52
N THR A 121 13.58 -0.94 1.94
CA THR A 121 12.53 -0.18 2.63
C THR A 121 11.91 -0.99 3.77
N LEU A 122 11.55 -2.25 3.52
CA LEU A 122 10.96 -3.13 4.54
C LEU A 122 11.94 -3.39 5.70
N ILE A 123 13.22 -3.63 5.39
CA ILE A 123 14.28 -3.82 6.40
C ILE A 123 14.44 -2.55 7.25
N PHE A 124 14.50 -1.39 6.59
CA PHE A 124 14.59 -0.11 7.30
C PHE A 124 13.42 0.10 8.26
N PHE A 125 12.19 -0.10 7.79
CA PHE A 125 11.00 0.07 8.63
C PHE A 125 10.85 -1.04 9.68
N PHE A 126 11.29 -2.27 9.40
CA PHE A 126 11.31 -3.35 10.37
C PHE A 126 12.17 -3.00 11.59
N PHE A 127 13.36 -2.44 11.37
CA PHE A 127 14.27 -2.03 12.46
C PHE A 127 13.96 -0.63 13.00
N ASN A 128 13.05 0.12 12.38
CA ASN A 128 12.69 1.44 12.87
C ASN A 128 11.86 1.33 14.16
N ARG A 129 12.35 1.98 15.24
CA ARG A 129 11.69 1.97 16.56
C ARG A 129 10.30 2.63 16.57
N GLU A 130 9.98 3.45 15.57
CA GLU A 130 8.72 4.17 15.49
C GLU A 130 7.65 3.42 14.68
N THR A 131 8.01 2.31 14.03
CA THR A 131 7.05 1.52 13.24
C THR A 131 5.84 1.09 14.05
N ARG A 132 4.67 1.14 13.42
CA ARG A 132 3.39 0.70 13.98
C ARG A 132 2.69 -0.34 13.10
N CYS A 133 3.33 -0.77 12.05
CA CYS A 133 2.83 -1.83 11.20
C CYS A 133 2.52 -3.08 12.06
N ASN A 134 1.28 -3.53 12.02
CA ASN A 134 0.84 -4.67 12.82
C ASN A 134 1.60 -5.95 12.48
N ALA A 135 2.01 -6.14 11.21
CA ALA A 135 2.83 -7.28 10.79
C ALA A 135 4.23 -7.23 11.42
N PHE A 136 4.90 -6.07 11.40
CA PHE A 136 6.22 -5.90 12.03
C PHE A 136 6.15 -6.05 13.55
N MET A 137 5.13 -5.49 14.17
CA MET A 137 4.91 -5.65 15.62
C MET A 137 4.64 -7.12 16.01
N TRP A 138 3.96 -7.86 15.16
CA TRP A 138 3.74 -9.28 15.36
C TRP A 138 5.06 -10.06 15.22
N LEU A 139 5.84 -9.78 14.18
CA LEU A 139 7.17 -10.39 13.97
C LEU A 139 8.11 -10.08 15.14
N HIS A 140 8.20 -8.83 15.59
CA HIS A 140 9.03 -8.44 16.74
C HIS A 140 8.70 -9.27 17.98
N ARG A 141 7.40 -9.44 18.29
CA ARG A 141 6.96 -10.25 19.44
C ARG A 141 7.34 -11.70 19.31
N ASN A 142 7.19 -12.30 18.12
CA ASN A 142 7.51 -13.71 17.89
C ASN A 142 9.03 -13.99 17.82
N LEU A 143 9.82 -13.01 17.42
CA LEU A 143 11.28 -13.08 17.37
C LEU A 143 11.95 -12.66 18.69
N GLY A 144 11.18 -12.32 19.73
CA GLY A 144 11.72 -11.84 21.00
C GLY A 144 12.39 -10.46 20.91
N LEU A 145 12.15 -9.71 19.83
CA LEU A 145 12.63 -8.35 19.67
C LEU A 145 11.74 -7.39 20.46
N LYS A 146 12.36 -6.39 21.10
CA LYS A 146 11.58 -5.35 21.79
C LYS A 146 10.83 -4.52 20.75
N PRO A 147 9.49 -4.41 20.84
CA PRO A 147 8.75 -3.50 19.97
C PRO A 147 9.21 -2.07 20.21
N GLY A 148 9.23 -1.29 19.13
CA GLY A 148 9.79 0.05 19.12
C GLY A 148 9.22 0.95 20.21
N GLU A 149 10.14 1.52 20.98
CA GLU A 149 9.85 2.57 21.97
C GLU A 149 9.76 3.92 21.26
N LYS A 150 8.99 4.86 21.86
CA LYS A 150 8.97 6.24 21.37
C LYS A 150 10.37 6.83 21.44
N SER A 151 10.82 7.52 20.40
CA SER A 151 11.95 8.43 20.51
C SER A 151 11.64 9.44 21.63
N SER A 152 12.56 9.57 22.57
CA SER A 152 12.36 10.35 23.80
C SER A 152 11.84 11.76 23.50
N GLY A 153 10.70 12.12 24.06
CA GLY A 153 10.23 13.50 24.19
C GLY A 153 9.37 14.07 23.05
N GLN A 154 9.31 13.48 21.88
CA GLN A 154 8.47 13.98 20.77
C GLN A 154 7.22 13.16 20.56
N ALA A 155 6.10 13.82 20.25
CA ALA A 155 4.89 13.15 19.78
C ALA A 155 5.15 12.44 18.44
N ARG A 156 4.67 11.19 18.28
CA ARG A 156 4.82 10.46 17.00
C ARG A 156 4.08 11.18 15.88
N ASN A 157 4.76 11.35 14.76
CA ASN A 157 4.13 11.81 13.53
C ASN A 157 3.32 10.67 12.88
N LEU A 158 2.12 10.45 13.39
CA LEU A 158 1.23 9.38 12.93
C LEU A 158 0.90 9.50 11.45
N CYS A 159 0.74 10.72 10.95
CA CYS A 159 0.41 10.94 9.55
C CYS A 159 1.49 10.42 8.61
N SER A 160 2.75 10.77 8.86
CA SER A 160 3.89 10.27 8.06
C SER A 160 4.08 8.76 8.18
N ILE A 161 3.88 8.20 9.38
CA ILE A 161 3.97 6.76 9.59
C ILE A 161 2.91 6.05 8.77
N VAL A 162 1.65 6.47 8.84
CA VAL A 162 0.55 5.87 8.07
C VAL A 162 0.77 6.00 6.57
N ALA A 163 1.25 7.17 6.09
CA ALA A 163 1.54 7.35 4.67
C ALA A 163 2.60 6.37 4.17
N MET A 164 3.70 6.23 4.90
CA MET A 164 4.76 5.29 4.54
C MET A 164 4.30 3.83 4.64
N GLU A 165 3.54 3.48 5.67
CA GLU A 165 2.95 2.15 5.82
C GLU A 165 2.01 1.83 4.65
N THR A 166 1.17 2.78 4.23
CA THR A 166 0.31 2.63 3.05
C THR A 166 1.14 2.36 1.80
N ILE A 167 2.20 3.13 1.56
CA ILE A 167 3.06 2.98 0.39
C ILE A 167 3.71 1.60 0.36
N TYR A 168 4.46 1.21 1.41
CA TYR A 168 5.22 -0.04 1.34
C TYR A 168 4.34 -1.28 1.45
N VAL A 169 3.17 -1.22 2.12
CA VAL A 169 2.21 -2.33 2.15
C VAL A 169 1.59 -2.55 0.77
N THR A 170 1.17 -1.47 0.10
CA THR A 170 0.66 -1.55 -1.26
C THR A 170 1.71 -2.15 -2.19
N TRP A 171 2.94 -1.62 -2.15
CA TRP A 171 4.05 -2.12 -2.96
C TRP A 171 4.36 -3.59 -2.70
N PHE A 172 4.39 -4.00 -1.43
CA PHE A 172 4.60 -5.38 -1.03
C PHE A 172 3.58 -6.33 -1.66
N PHE A 173 2.28 -6.01 -1.58
CA PHE A 173 1.24 -6.85 -2.15
C PHE A 173 1.31 -6.93 -3.68
N TYR A 174 1.61 -5.83 -4.35
CA TYR A 174 1.86 -5.86 -5.80
C TYR A 174 3.01 -6.81 -6.15
N ILE A 175 4.15 -6.66 -5.49
CA ILE A 175 5.32 -7.52 -5.76
C ILE A 175 5.00 -9.00 -5.45
N VAL A 176 4.34 -9.30 -4.35
CA VAL A 176 3.95 -10.69 -4.02
C VAL A 176 3.05 -11.27 -5.11
N LEU A 177 2.04 -10.53 -5.55
CA LEU A 177 1.16 -10.97 -6.63
C LEU A 177 1.93 -11.20 -7.93
N LEU A 178 2.82 -10.26 -8.30
CA LEU A 178 3.63 -10.38 -9.52
C LEU A 178 4.57 -11.60 -9.47
N VAL A 179 5.19 -11.88 -8.33
CA VAL A 179 6.04 -13.08 -8.13
C VAL A 179 5.22 -14.35 -8.23
N VAL A 180 4.04 -14.39 -7.58
CA VAL A 180 3.19 -15.58 -7.55
C VAL A 180 2.64 -15.92 -8.94
N TYR A 181 2.23 -14.90 -9.71
CA TYR A 181 1.67 -15.12 -11.04
C TYR A 181 2.74 -15.22 -12.15
N ASN A 182 3.99 -14.89 -11.88
CA ASN A 182 5.06 -14.98 -12.88
C ASN A 182 5.42 -16.44 -13.17
N PRO A 183 5.34 -16.90 -14.45
CA PRO A 183 5.69 -18.28 -14.82
C PRO A 183 7.14 -18.67 -14.54
N ALA A 184 8.04 -17.69 -14.39
CA ALA A 184 9.43 -17.97 -14.00
C ALA A 184 9.57 -18.44 -12.54
N PHE A 185 8.57 -18.19 -11.68
CA PHE A 185 8.54 -18.64 -10.29
C PHE A 185 7.47 -19.73 -10.09
N PHE A 186 6.20 -19.36 -10.20
CA PHE A 186 5.08 -20.29 -9.98
C PHE A 186 4.11 -20.30 -11.17
N GLY A 187 3.55 -19.16 -11.57
CA GLY A 187 2.54 -19.05 -12.62
C GLY A 187 1.12 -19.32 -12.13
N THR A 188 0.16 -19.12 -13.02
CA THR A 188 -1.27 -19.19 -12.69
C THR A 188 -1.75 -20.59 -12.29
N ASP A 189 -1.16 -21.63 -12.89
CA ASP A 189 -1.63 -23.00 -12.75
C ASP A 189 -0.80 -23.85 -11.78
N HIS A 190 0.21 -23.25 -11.16
CA HIS A 190 1.08 -23.94 -10.22
C HIS A 190 0.37 -24.15 -8.87
N TRP A 191 0.47 -25.34 -8.29
CA TRP A 191 -0.19 -25.68 -7.02
C TRP A 191 0.14 -24.73 -5.87
N MET A 192 1.38 -24.19 -5.84
CA MET A 192 1.82 -23.22 -4.83
C MET A 192 1.03 -21.90 -4.90
N THR A 193 0.60 -21.49 -6.07
CA THR A 193 -0.27 -20.30 -6.26
C THR A 193 -1.60 -20.50 -5.52
N PHE A 194 -2.19 -21.68 -5.61
CA PHE A 194 -3.42 -22.01 -4.89
C PHE A 194 -3.20 -22.09 -3.38
N VAL A 195 -2.06 -22.62 -2.93
CA VAL A 195 -1.69 -22.65 -1.49
C VAL A 195 -1.55 -21.23 -0.96
N ILE A 196 -0.80 -20.37 -1.64
CA ILE A 196 -0.62 -18.97 -1.24
C ILE A 196 -1.96 -18.23 -1.21
N CYS A 197 -2.80 -18.46 -2.21
CA CYS A 197 -4.15 -17.90 -2.27
C CYS A 197 -4.99 -18.35 -1.07
N GLY A 198 -5.02 -19.66 -0.78
CA GLY A 198 -5.74 -20.22 0.37
C GLY A 198 -5.26 -19.66 1.72
N LEU A 199 -3.94 -19.59 1.93
CA LEU A 199 -3.36 -18.99 3.13
C LEU A 199 -3.71 -17.49 3.25
N SER A 200 -3.74 -16.77 2.14
CA SER A 200 -4.13 -15.36 2.11
C SER A 200 -5.60 -15.18 2.50
N PHE A 201 -6.50 -16.05 2.05
CA PHE A 201 -7.90 -16.04 2.47
C PHE A 201 -8.07 -16.33 3.96
N ILE A 202 -7.37 -17.34 4.48
CA ILE A 202 -7.39 -17.67 5.93
C ILE A 202 -6.90 -16.49 6.75
N TRP A 203 -5.79 -15.88 6.31
CA TRP A 203 -5.23 -14.71 6.97
C TRP A 203 -6.19 -13.51 6.91
N ALA A 204 -6.80 -13.25 5.76
CA ALA A 204 -7.79 -12.18 5.60
C ALA A 204 -9.00 -12.39 6.50
N ALA A 205 -9.55 -13.61 6.58
CA ALA A 205 -10.65 -13.94 7.48
C ALA A 205 -10.28 -13.70 8.95
N TYR A 206 -9.10 -14.10 9.36
CA TYR A 206 -8.57 -13.84 10.70
C TYR A 206 -8.46 -12.32 10.99
N LEU A 207 -7.93 -11.54 10.02
CA LEU A 207 -7.81 -10.10 10.19
C LEU A 207 -9.18 -9.41 10.26
N VAL A 208 -10.14 -9.82 9.42
CA VAL A 208 -11.52 -9.30 9.46
C VAL A 208 -12.16 -9.61 10.81
N GLN A 209 -12.01 -10.84 11.30
CA GLN A 209 -12.51 -11.21 12.63
C GLN A 209 -11.91 -10.33 13.74
N ARG A 210 -10.60 -10.05 13.68
CA ARG A 210 -9.97 -9.16 14.65
C ARG A 210 -10.42 -7.72 14.49
N LEU A 211 -10.54 -7.23 13.26
CA LEU A 211 -11.00 -5.89 12.95
C LEU A 211 -12.41 -5.64 13.47
N TRP A 212 -13.28 -6.68 13.47
CA TRP A 212 -14.67 -6.59 13.91
C TRP A 212 -14.85 -6.08 15.34
N TRP A 213 -13.84 -6.29 16.18
CA TRP A 213 -13.84 -5.88 17.58
C TRP A 213 -13.23 -4.51 17.85
N PHE A 214 -12.74 -3.81 16.82
CA PHE A 214 -12.20 -2.48 17.02
C PHE A 214 -13.29 -1.47 17.33
N GLN A 215 -13.07 -0.71 18.43
CA GLN A 215 -14.00 0.31 18.88
C GLN A 215 -13.64 1.73 18.43
N ARG A 216 -12.45 1.91 17.84
CA ARG A 216 -11.93 3.22 17.41
C ARG A 216 -11.59 3.20 15.93
N MET A 217 -11.92 4.32 15.25
CA MET A 217 -11.74 4.43 13.80
C MET A 217 -10.27 4.42 13.37
N ALA A 218 -9.40 5.20 14.02
CA ALA A 218 -8.00 5.29 13.61
C ALA A 218 -7.25 3.96 13.69
N PRO A 219 -7.36 3.13 14.77
CA PRO A 219 -6.79 1.80 14.76
C PRO A 219 -7.41 0.84 13.75
N ALA A 220 -8.70 1.02 13.40
CA ALA A 220 -9.37 0.18 12.40
C ALA A 220 -8.90 0.48 10.96
N LEU A 221 -8.53 1.73 10.68
CA LEU A 221 -8.00 2.16 9.36
C LEU A 221 -6.50 1.86 9.19
N ARG A 222 -5.78 1.59 10.26
CA ARG A 222 -4.35 1.19 10.27
C ARG A 222 -4.22 -0.32 10.35
#